data_2981306ce4995ce5c71d0a614c41353c
#
_entry.id   2981306ce4995ce5c71d0a614c41353c
#
_cell.length_a   1.000
_cell.length_b   1.000
_cell.length_c   1.000
_cell.angle_alpha   90.00
_cell.angle_beta   90.00
_cell.angle_gamma   90.00
#
_symmetry.space_group_name_H-M   'P 1'
#
loop_
_entity.id
_entity.type
_entity.pdbx_description
1 polymer ?
#
loop_
_entity_poly.entity_id
_entity_poly.type
_entity_poly.pdbx_seq_one_letter_code
_entity_poly.pdbx_strand_id
1 'polypeptide(L)'
;MQAATVSYKLIKKIKDDKFDEEKLHQYKLLVQLGVRDIQIAVIDTIDNRLLFFEDYVLGDLSSHDELIEVLRGLFESHQVLMAGFWKSVIFSVKNNKMIQVPASLFVEEAAPEYLAFNASFDLETEDVLFCQNKLSDVITVFAFQKELNQWIKNIYANTSVSIVHQSAALIEGVLDFSKSVSGTP
;
A
#
# COMPACT_ATOMS: atom_id res chain seq x y z
N MET A 1 -27.48 17.88 -12.59
CA MET A 1 -26.72 17.19 -11.55
C MET A 1 -25.29 17.73 -11.63
N GLN A 2 -24.85 18.53 -10.66
CA GLN A 2 -23.45 18.92 -10.58
C GLN A 2 -22.68 17.68 -10.14
N ALA A 3 -21.71 17.26 -10.95
CA ALA A 3 -20.75 16.25 -10.52
C ALA A 3 -20.08 16.77 -9.24
N ALA A 4 -20.18 16.02 -8.17
CA ALA A 4 -19.42 16.30 -6.96
C ALA A 4 -17.96 16.30 -7.37
N THR A 5 -17.29 17.45 -7.23
CA THR A 5 -15.85 17.54 -7.50
C THR A 5 -15.17 16.74 -6.39
N VAL A 6 -14.86 15.51 -6.68
CA VAL A 6 -14.18 14.62 -5.73
C VAL A 6 -12.81 15.25 -5.47
N SER A 7 -12.60 15.71 -4.25
CA SER A 7 -11.44 16.49 -3.90
C SER A 7 -10.50 15.70 -3.01
N TYR A 8 -9.21 15.77 -3.30
CA TYR A 8 -8.15 15.40 -2.38
C TYR A 8 -7.37 16.66 -1.99
N LYS A 9 -6.81 16.64 -0.78
CA LYS A 9 -6.03 17.75 -0.25
C LYS A 9 -4.69 17.27 0.25
N LEU A 10 -3.62 17.87 -0.27
CA LEU A 10 -2.27 17.66 0.24
C LEU A 10 -2.16 18.30 1.63
N ILE A 11 -1.79 17.50 2.63
CA ILE A 11 -1.63 17.92 4.03
C ILE A 11 -0.16 18.13 4.36
N LYS A 12 0.71 17.26 3.84
CA LYS A 12 2.14 17.30 4.13
C LYS A 12 2.94 16.91 2.89
N LYS A 13 4.04 17.61 2.68
CA LYS A 13 5.03 17.29 1.66
C LYS A 13 6.43 17.42 2.23
N ILE A 14 7.25 16.43 1.99
CA ILE A 14 8.69 16.45 2.27
C ILE A 14 9.39 16.02 0.99
N LYS A 15 10.39 16.77 0.56
CA LYS A 15 11.26 16.41 -0.55
C LYS A 15 12.69 16.66 -0.10
N ASP A 16 13.51 15.62 -0.09
CA ASP A 16 14.94 15.71 0.18
C ASP A 16 15.66 16.26 -1.06
N ASP A 17 16.69 17.09 -0.86
CA ASP A 17 17.47 17.67 -1.95
C ASP A 17 18.21 16.60 -2.80
N LYS A 18 18.37 15.38 -2.25
CA LYS A 18 18.96 14.24 -2.97
C LYS A 18 17.96 13.48 -3.85
N PHE A 19 16.67 13.83 -3.82
CA PHE A 19 15.69 13.19 -4.69
C PHE A 19 15.96 13.57 -6.15
N ASP A 20 16.30 12.57 -6.94
CA ASP A 20 16.68 12.69 -8.35
C ASP A 20 15.73 11.84 -9.21
N GLU A 21 14.96 12.50 -10.05
CA GLU A 21 13.97 11.85 -10.92
C GLU A 21 14.62 10.95 -12.00
N GLU A 22 15.91 11.13 -12.28
CA GLU A 22 16.64 10.25 -13.21
C GLU A 22 17.05 8.91 -12.57
N LYS A 23 16.98 8.82 -11.23
CA LYS A 23 17.36 7.63 -10.46
C LYS A 23 16.20 6.77 -9.95
N LEU A 24 14.99 6.94 -10.49
CA LEU A 24 13.81 6.17 -10.04
C LEU A 24 14.04 4.66 -10.05
N HIS A 25 14.85 4.14 -10.98
CA HIS A 25 15.22 2.72 -11.05
C HIS A 25 16.03 2.22 -9.84
N GLN A 26 16.53 3.11 -8.98
CA GLN A 26 17.21 2.78 -7.72
C GLN A 26 16.27 2.90 -6.52
N TYR A 27 15.10 3.50 -6.68
CA TYR A 27 14.19 3.83 -5.58
C TYR A 27 13.01 2.87 -5.52
N LYS A 28 12.46 2.74 -4.32
CA LYS A 28 11.17 2.10 -4.07
C LYS A 28 10.09 3.16 -3.94
N LEU A 29 9.00 2.96 -4.66
CA LEU A 29 7.77 3.71 -4.44
C LEU A 29 6.90 2.95 -3.42
N LEU A 30 6.49 3.63 -2.37
CA LEU A 30 5.57 3.13 -1.37
C LEU A 30 4.29 3.95 -1.42
N VAL A 31 3.14 3.30 -1.54
CA VAL A 31 1.83 3.96 -1.55
C VAL A 31 0.95 3.30 -0.51
N GLN A 32 0.50 4.02 0.50
CA GLN A 32 -0.52 3.54 1.41
C GLN A 32 -1.88 4.04 0.98
N LEU A 33 -2.82 3.11 0.81
CA LEU A 33 -4.20 3.37 0.47
C LEU A 33 -5.08 3.12 1.69
N GLY A 34 -5.63 4.19 2.25
CA GLY A 34 -6.66 4.15 3.29
C GLY A 34 -8.04 4.47 2.74
N VAL A 35 -9.04 4.45 3.60
CA VAL A 35 -10.43 4.80 3.24
C VAL A 35 -10.57 6.29 2.95
N ARG A 36 -9.78 7.14 3.62
CA ARG A 36 -9.84 8.61 3.53
C ARG A 36 -8.47 9.27 3.44
N ASP A 37 -7.43 8.50 3.24
CA ASP A 37 -6.07 9.00 3.20
C ASP A 37 -5.23 8.23 2.17
N ILE A 38 -4.30 8.92 1.55
CA ILE A 38 -3.27 8.35 0.69
C ILE A 38 -1.94 8.92 1.13
N GLN A 39 -0.97 8.04 1.34
CA GLN A 39 0.40 8.43 1.63
C GLN A 39 1.32 7.89 0.54
N ILE A 40 2.22 8.73 0.07
CA ILE A 40 3.18 8.43 -0.99
C ILE A 40 4.57 8.64 -0.40
N ALA A 41 5.44 7.66 -0.52
CA ALA A 41 6.82 7.77 -0.09
C ALA A 41 7.76 7.19 -1.13
N VAL A 42 8.94 7.79 -1.28
CA VAL A 42 10.04 7.28 -2.09
C VAL A 42 11.25 7.05 -1.21
N ILE A 43 11.80 5.84 -1.28
CA ILE A 43 12.96 5.41 -0.51
C ILE A 43 14.10 5.05 -1.44
N ASP A 44 15.28 5.64 -1.21
CA ASP A 44 16.52 5.15 -1.78
C ASP A 44 16.86 3.78 -1.20
N THR A 45 17.09 2.79 -2.08
CA THR A 45 17.38 1.42 -1.63
C THR A 45 18.83 1.18 -1.28
N ILE A 46 19.72 2.13 -1.59
CA ILE A 46 21.15 2.06 -1.27
C ILE A 46 21.37 2.52 0.16
N ASP A 47 20.85 3.71 0.47
CA ASP A 47 21.05 4.37 1.78
C ASP A 47 19.90 4.10 2.76
N ASN A 48 18.84 3.41 2.31
CA ASN A 48 17.57 3.21 3.05
C ASN A 48 16.97 4.53 3.55
N ARG A 49 17.07 5.57 2.73
CA ARG A 49 16.72 6.96 3.06
C ARG A 49 15.38 7.35 2.45
N LEU A 50 14.53 7.97 3.27
CA LEU A 50 13.32 8.62 2.77
C LEU A 50 13.69 9.88 1.98
N LEU A 51 13.39 9.89 0.68
CA LEU A 51 13.70 11.01 -0.23
C LEU A 51 12.48 11.88 -0.51
N PHE A 52 11.29 11.29 -0.47
CA PHE A 52 10.06 11.99 -0.79
C PHE A 52 8.92 11.44 0.05
N PHE A 53 8.05 12.32 0.52
CA PHE A 53 6.84 11.94 1.23
C PHE A 53 5.73 12.96 0.97
N GLU A 54 4.55 12.47 0.65
CA GLU A 54 3.32 13.25 0.60
C GLU A 54 2.19 12.54 1.33
N ASP A 55 1.35 13.33 1.99
CA ASP A 55 0.19 12.87 2.74
C ASP A 55 -1.04 13.62 2.24
N TYR A 56 -2.03 12.87 1.74
CA TYR A 56 -3.27 13.40 1.21
C TYR A 56 -4.45 12.91 2.03
N VAL A 57 -5.37 13.82 2.32
CA VAL A 57 -6.71 13.49 2.81
C VAL A 57 -7.67 13.52 1.63
N LEU A 58 -8.48 12.48 1.52
CA LEU A 58 -9.57 12.38 0.56
C LEU A 58 -10.82 13.03 1.16
N GLY A 59 -11.64 13.63 0.31
CA GLY A 59 -12.94 14.15 0.71
C GLY A 59 -13.89 13.05 1.20
N ASP A 60 -15.07 13.44 1.61
CA ASP A 60 -16.11 12.46 1.97
C ASP A 60 -16.52 11.69 0.72
N LEU A 61 -16.21 10.40 0.71
CA LEU A 61 -16.51 9.47 -0.36
C LEU A 61 -17.76 8.69 0.00
N SER A 62 -18.74 8.68 -0.87
CA SER A 62 -20.03 8.00 -0.65
C SER A 62 -20.06 6.59 -1.23
N SER A 63 -19.12 6.28 -2.13
CA SER A 63 -19.04 4.97 -2.80
C SER A 63 -17.59 4.57 -3.08
N HIS A 64 -17.43 3.30 -3.43
CA HIS A 64 -16.16 2.76 -3.88
C HIS A 64 -15.73 3.31 -5.24
N ASP A 65 -16.70 3.52 -6.14
CA ASP A 65 -16.45 4.08 -7.47
C ASP A 65 -15.89 5.51 -7.37
N GLU A 66 -16.40 6.31 -6.44
CA GLU A 66 -15.83 7.63 -6.16
C GLU A 66 -14.37 7.55 -5.68
N LEU A 67 -14.02 6.57 -4.86
CA LEU A 67 -12.63 6.35 -4.44
C LEU A 67 -11.74 6.07 -5.65
N ILE A 68 -12.18 5.21 -6.56
CA ILE A 68 -11.41 4.87 -7.77
C ILE A 68 -11.21 6.10 -8.66
N GLU A 69 -12.26 6.92 -8.85
CA GLU A 69 -12.14 8.14 -9.65
C GLU A 69 -11.18 9.16 -9.03
N VAL A 70 -11.22 9.32 -7.70
CA VAL A 70 -10.26 10.18 -6.98
C VAL A 70 -8.84 9.70 -7.16
N LEU A 71 -8.62 8.39 -6.98
CA LEU A 71 -7.31 7.79 -7.17
C LEU A 71 -6.79 7.98 -8.58
N ARG A 72 -7.63 7.76 -9.60
CA ARG A 72 -7.27 7.99 -11.00
C ARG A 72 -6.86 9.44 -11.22
N GLY A 73 -7.68 10.40 -10.79
CA GLY A 73 -7.36 11.83 -10.93
C GLY A 73 -6.08 12.24 -10.21
N LEU A 74 -5.83 11.71 -9.01
CA LEU A 74 -4.58 11.94 -8.30
C LEU A 74 -3.40 11.36 -9.07
N PHE A 75 -3.48 10.10 -9.50
CA PHE A 75 -2.41 9.43 -10.21
C PHE A 75 -2.08 10.13 -11.53
N GLU A 76 -3.07 10.46 -12.35
CA GLU A 76 -2.89 11.12 -13.65
C GLU A 76 -2.25 12.51 -13.52
N SER A 77 -2.48 13.20 -12.40
CA SER A 77 -1.91 14.52 -12.13
C SER A 77 -0.55 14.48 -11.43
N HIS A 78 -0.12 13.31 -10.93
CA HIS A 78 1.02 13.20 -10.04
C HIS A 78 2.24 12.55 -10.72
N GLN A 79 3.26 13.34 -11.03
CA GLN A 79 4.45 12.90 -11.77
C GLN A 79 5.15 11.66 -11.16
N VAL A 80 5.28 11.63 -9.83
CA VAL A 80 5.92 10.51 -9.12
C VAL A 80 5.09 9.23 -9.26
N LEU A 81 3.76 9.30 -9.13
CA LEU A 81 2.89 8.13 -9.26
C LEU A 81 2.81 7.59 -10.68
N MET A 82 2.85 8.48 -11.68
CA MET A 82 2.81 8.08 -13.10
C MET A 82 4.15 7.58 -13.64
N ALA A 83 5.23 7.76 -12.91
CA ALA A 83 6.54 7.26 -13.34
C ALA A 83 6.56 5.71 -13.34
N GLY A 84 7.04 5.11 -14.43
CA GLY A 84 6.99 3.66 -14.67
C GLY A 84 8.32 2.92 -14.44
N PHE A 85 9.37 3.58 -13.94
CA PHE A 85 10.71 3.01 -13.91
C PHE A 85 11.23 2.77 -12.48
N TRP A 86 10.36 2.41 -11.57
CA TRP A 86 10.72 2.12 -10.18
C TRP A 86 11.49 0.80 -10.06
N LYS A 87 12.43 0.72 -9.12
CA LYS A 87 13.04 -0.56 -8.74
C LYS A 87 12.00 -1.56 -8.24
N SER A 88 11.05 -1.09 -7.46
CA SER A 88 9.86 -1.83 -7.02
C SER A 88 8.80 -0.87 -6.50
N VAL A 89 7.55 -1.31 -6.52
CA VAL A 89 6.41 -0.57 -6.01
C VAL A 89 5.72 -1.41 -4.93
N ILE A 90 5.41 -0.82 -3.80
CA ILE A 90 4.69 -1.48 -2.71
C ILE A 90 3.43 -0.67 -2.39
N PHE A 91 2.28 -1.31 -2.50
CA PHE A 91 1.02 -0.78 -2.02
C PHE A 91 0.67 -1.36 -0.67
N SER A 92 0.44 -0.49 0.32
CA SER A 92 -0.02 -0.86 1.65
C SER A 92 -1.51 -0.56 1.76
N VAL A 93 -2.33 -1.59 1.97
CA VAL A 93 -3.78 -1.46 2.12
C VAL A 93 -4.12 -1.26 3.58
N LYS A 94 -4.95 -0.25 3.86
CA LYS A 94 -5.45 0.06 5.21
C LYS A 94 -6.96 -0.15 5.25
N ASN A 95 -7.37 -1.31 5.75
CA ASN A 95 -8.77 -1.64 5.98
C ASN A 95 -8.91 -2.54 7.23
N ASN A 96 -10.13 -2.91 7.57
CA ASN A 96 -10.42 -3.80 8.71
C ASN A 96 -10.71 -5.26 8.29
N LYS A 97 -10.61 -5.58 7.00
CA LYS A 97 -10.85 -6.92 6.46
C LYS A 97 -9.53 -7.71 6.41
N MET A 98 -9.04 -8.12 7.55
CA MET A 98 -7.78 -8.86 7.64
C MET A 98 -7.77 -9.84 8.82
N ILE A 99 -6.96 -10.86 8.72
CA ILE A 99 -6.65 -11.80 9.79
C ILE A 99 -5.17 -12.19 9.74
N GLN A 100 -4.62 -12.55 10.89
CA GLN A 100 -3.26 -13.06 11.01
C GLN A 100 -3.29 -14.56 11.31
N VAL A 101 -2.55 -15.34 10.53
CA VAL A 101 -2.46 -16.78 10.65
C VAL A 101 -1.01 -17.17 10.90
N PRO A 102 -0.68 -18.00 11.89
CA PRO A 102 0.66 -18.56 12.04
C PRO A 102 1.11 -19.23 10.75
N ALA A 103 2.33 -18.97 10.27
CA ALA A 103 2.82 -19.49 8.99
C ALA A 103 2.79 -21.03 8.95
N SER A 104 3.02 -21.68 10.09
CA SER A 104 2.95 -23.15 10.22
C SER A 104 1.56 -23.76 10.03
N LEU A 105 0.50 -22.94 10.11
CA LEU A 105 -0.90 -23.35 9.94
C LEU A 105 -1.51 -22.81 8.64
N PHE A 106 -0.78 -21.99 7.90
CA PHE A 106 -1.29 -21.33 6.71
C PHE A 106 -1.29 -22.29 5.51
N VAL A 107 -2.43 -22.38 4.85
CA VAL A 107 -2.63 -23.06 3.57
C VAL A 107 -3.22 -22.05 2.61
N GLU A 108 -2.56 -21.81 1.48
CA GLU A 108 -2.91 -20.74 0.55
C GLU A 108 -4.34 -20.87 0.01
N GLU A 109 -4.75 -22.08 -0.35
CA GLU A 109 -6.08 -22.37 -0.89
C GLU A 109 -7.20 -22.07 0.11
N ALA A 110 -6.89 -22.13 1.42
CA ALA A 110 -7.82 -21.84 2.51
C ALA A 110 -7.82 -20.35 2.94
N ALA A 111 -7.10 -19.48 2.23
CA ALA A 111 -7.01 -18.06 2.59
C ALA A 111 -8.40 -17.38 2.72
N PRO A 112 -9.38 -17.60 1.83
CA PRO A 112 -10.73 -17.05 1.99
C PRO A 112 -11.45 -17.55 3.26
N GLU A 113 -11.23 -18.81 3.63
CA GLU A 113 -11.83 -19.39 4.83
C GLU A 113 -11.28 -18.75 6.10
N TYR A 114 -9.97 -18.54 6.18
CA TYR A 114 -9.37 -17.82 7.31
C TYR A 114 -9.95 -16.41 7.44
N LEU A 115 -10.06 -15.67 6.34
CA LEU A 115 -10.57 -14.32 6.37
C LEU A 115 -12.04 -14.25 6.81
N ALA A 116 -12.86 -15.23 6.40
CA ALA A 116 -14.27 -15.32 6.73
C ALA A 116 -14.55 -15.43 8.24
N PHE A 117 -13.59 -15.88 9.05
CA PHE A 117 -13.71 -15.86 10.51
C PHE A 117 -13.72 -14.44 11.10
N ASN A 118 -13.13 -13.47 10.42
CA ASN A 118 -12.93 -12.12 10.96
C ASN A 118 -13.66 -11.02 10.19
N ALA A 119 -13.97 -11.22 8.92
CA ALA A 119 -14.54 -10.21 8.07
C ALA A 119 -15.52 -10.78 7.03
N SER A 120 -16.56 -10.00 6.74
CA SER A 120 -17.39 -10.25 5.57
C SER A 120 -16.74 -9.60 4.34
N PHE A 121 -16.65 -10.35 3.26
CA PHE A 121 -16.12 -9.91 1.98
C PHE A 121 -16.89 -10.59 0.84
N ASP A 122 -16.76 -10.04 -0.37
CA ASP A 122 -17.45 -10.55 -1.55
C ASP A 122 -16.42 -10.94 -2.61
N LEU A 123 -16.33 -12.25 -2.89
CA LEU A 123 -15.41 -12.78 -3.91
C LEU A 123 -15.74 -12.34 -5.34
N GLU A 124 -16.91 -11.74 -5.60
CA GLU A 124 -17.18 -11.16 -6.92
C GLU A 124 -16.42 -9.83 -7.11
N THR A 125 -16.31 -9.02 -6.06
CA THR A 125 -15.74 -7.67 -6.09
C THR A 125 -14.38 -7.54 -5.40
N GLU A 126 -14.01 -8.51 -4.54
CA GLU A 126 -12.78 -8.47 -3.75
C GLU A 126 -11.90 -9.70 -4.00
N ASP A 127 -10.59 -9.47 -4.10
CA ASP A 127 -9.57 -10.51 -4.04
C ASP A 127 -9.18 -10.77 -2.59
N VAL A 128 -8.95 -12.03 -2.22
CA VAL A 128 -8.29 -12.38 -0.98
C VAL A 128 -6.80 -12.52 -1.26
N LEU A 129 -6.02 -11.62 -0.66
CA LEU A 129 -4.57 -11.57 -0.78
C LEU A 129 -3.92 -11.96 0.53
N PHE A 130 -2.65 -12.33 0.48
CA PHE A 130 -1.85 -12.57 1.68
C PHE A 130 -0.43 -12.05 1.51
N CYS A 131 0.20 -11.71 2.64
CA CYS A 131 1.60 -11.35 2.68
C CYS A 131 2.26 -11.95 3.93
N GLN A 132 3.48 -12.42 3.75
CA GLN A 132 4.27 -12.98 4.84
C GLN A 132 5.09 -11.86 5.51
N ASN A 133 5.03 -11.82 6.82
CA ASN A 133 5.92 -11.01 7.63
C ASN A 133 7.30 -11.67 7.69
N LYS A 134 8.36 -10.90 7.42
CA LYS A 134 9.74 -11.43 7.36
C LYS A 134 10.35 -11.63 8.75
N LEU A 135 9.94 -10.82 9.72
CA LEU A 135 10.50 -10.80 11.07
C LEU A 135 9.63 -11.55 12.09
N SER A 136 8.44 -11.96 11.70
CA SER A 136 7.55 -12.80 12.51
C SER A 136 7.06 -13.99 11.68
N ASP A 137 6.72 -15.07 12.37
CA ASP A 137 6.21 -16.29 11.73
C ASP A 137 4.69 -16.22 11.52
N VAL A 138 4.26 -15.14 10.84
CA VAL A 138 2.85 -14.80 10.63
C VAL A 138 2.59 -14.45 9.17
N ILE A 139 1.48 -14.96 8.64
CA ILE A 139 0.89 -14.58 7.37
C ILE A 139 -0.29 -13.64 7.64
N THR A 140 -0.32 -12.49 7.01
CA THR A 140 -1.47 -11.60 7.03
C THR A 140 -2.32 -11.85 5.80
N VAL A 141 -3.56 -12.28 5.98
CA VAL A 141 -4.57 -12.48 4.93
C VAL A 141 -5.53 -11.30 4.97
N PHE A 142 -5.89 -10.73 3.82
CA PHE A 142 -6.74 -9.54 3.75
C PHE A 142 -7.53 -9.46 2.44
N ALA A 143 -8.66 -8.76 2.47
CA ALA A 143 -9.43 -8.45 1.26
C ALA A 143 -8.95 -7.16 0.61
N PHE A 144 -8.95 -7.14 -0.71
CA PHE A 144 -8.65 -5.97 -1.51
C PHE A 144 -9.50 -5.92 -2.78
N GLN A 145 -9.98 -4.75 -3.16
CA GLN A 145 -10.85 -4.58 -4.33
C GLN A 145 -10.18 -5.03 -5.63
N LYS A 146 -10.84 -5.91 -6.37
CA LYS A 146 -10.34 -6.48 -7.63
C LYS A 146 -10.01 -5.40 -8.65
N GLU A 147 -10.89 -4.42 -8.81
CA GLU A 147 -10.70 -3.35 -9.78
C GLU A 147 -9.44 -2.53 -9.46
N LEU A 148 -9.23 -2.17 -8.18
CA LEU A 148 -8.01 -1.47 -7.75
C LEU A 148 -6.76 -2.32 -7.93
N ASN A 149 -6.83 -3.60 -7.58
CA ASN A 149 -5.71 -4.54 -7.76
C ASN A 149 -5.30 -4.61 -9.24
N GLN A 150 -6.27 -4.78 -10.14
CA GLN A 150 -6.01 -4.85 -11.56
C GLN A 150 -5.50 -3.52 -12.13
N TRP A 151 -6.08 -2.40 -11.70
CA TRP A 151 -5.67 -1.08 -12.12
C TRP A 151 -4.22 -0.76 -11.71
N ILE A 152 -3.83 -1.05 -10.48
CA ILE A 152 -2.45 -0.89 -9.99
C ILE A 152 -1.47 -1.74 -10.81
N LYS A 153 -1.82 -3.00 -11.06
CA LYS A 153 -0.98 -3.90 -11.86
C LYS A 153 -0.82 -3.41 -13.30
N ASN A 154 -1.84 -2.80 -13.86
CA ASN A 154 -1.79 -2.25 -15.21
C ASN A 154 -0.90 -1.00 -15.30
N ILE A 155 -0.97 -0.07 -14.32
CA ILE A 155 -0.12 1.12 -14.29
C ILE A 155 1.36 0.73 -14.20
N TYR A 156 1.69 -0.26 -13.37
CA TYR A 156 3.07 -0.68 -13.12
C TYR A 156 3.41 -2.03 -13.78
N ALA A 157 2.87 -2.29 -14.97
CA ALA A 157 3.01 -3.59 -15.65
C ALA A 157 4.47 -4.02 -15.88
N ASN A 158 5.40 -3.06 -15.98
CA ASN A 158 6.82 -3.32 -16.20
C ASN A 158 7.66 -3.25 -14.91
N THR A 159 7.03 -3.20 -13.75
CA THR A 159 7.69 -3.05 -12.45
C THR A 159 7.22 -4.14 -11.49
N SER A 160 8.11 -4.59 -10.60
CA SER A 160 7.70 -5.50 -9.53
C SER A 160 6.77 -4.77 -8.55
N VAL A 161 5.51 -5.21 -8.49
CA VAL A 161 4.48 -4.67 -7.58
C VAL A 161 4.18 -5.68 -6.50
N SER A 162 4.18 -5.22 -5.25
CA SER A 162 3.71 -5.99 -4.09
C SER A 162 2.55 -5.26 -3.42
N ILE A 163 1.51 -6.00 -3.05
CA ILE A 163 0.39 -5.47 -2.26
C ILE A 163 0.46 -6.13 -0.88
N VAL A 164 0.51 -5.32 0.16
CA VAL A 164 0.60 -5.76 1.56
C VAL A 164 -0.48 -5.09 2.39
N HIS A 165 -0.78 -5.65 3.54
CA HIS A 165 -1.68 -4.98 4.50
C HIS A 165 -0.88 -4.09 5.46
N GLN A 166 -1.46 -2.96 5.87
CA GLN A 166 -0.81 -2.01 6.79
C GLN A 166 -0.36 -2.68 8.10
N SER A 167 -1.14 -3.61 8.65
CA SER A 167 -0.77 -4.32 9.88
C SER A 167 0.54 -5.10 9.74
N ALA A 168 0.77 -5.73 8.58
CA ALA A 168 2.03 -6.42 8.31
C ALA A 168 3.21 -5.44 8.32
N ALA A 169 3.07 -4.29 7.64
CA ALA A 169 4.10 -3.25 7.62
C ALA A 169 4.39 -2.68 9.02
N LEU A 170 3.35 -2.46 9.84
CA LEU A 170 3.50 -1.97 11.22
C LEU A 170 4.21 -2.99 12.11
N ILE A 171 3.86 -4.27 12.03
CA ILE A 171 4.50 -5.34 12.81
C ILE A 171 5.98 -5.43 12.43
N GLU A 172 6.31 -5.45 11.14
CA GLU A 172 7.70 -5.47 10.67
C GLU A 172 8.48 -4.28 11.23
N GLY A 173 7.91 -3.07 11.15
CA GLY A 173 8.54 -1.85 11.65
C GLY A 173 8.80 -1.89 13.17
N VAL A 174 7.84 -2.38 13.95
CA VAL A 174 8.00 -2.51 15.42
C VAL A 174 9.07 -3.55 15.77
N LEU A 175 9.05 -4.71 15.09
CA LEU A 175 10.03 -5.77 15.34
C LEU A 175 11.44 -5.36 14.92
N ASP A 176 11.60 -4.66 13.80
CA ASP A 176 12.89 -4.14 13.36
C ASP A 176 13.43 -3.10 14.35
N PHE A 177 12.58 -2.16 14.77
CA PHE A 177 12.94 -1.18 15.78
C PHE A 177 13.32 -1.83 17.11
N SER A 178 12.57 -2.82 17.58
CA SER A 178 12.87 -3.50 18.85
C SER A 178 14.21 -4.23 18.82
N LYS A 179 14.59 -4.81 17.67
CA LYS A 179 15.92 -5.44 17.51
C LYS A 179 17.05 -4.41 17.55
N SER A 180 16.83 -3.24 16.95
CA SER A 180 17.83 -2.16 16.96
C SER A 180 18.07 -1.59 18.36
N VAL A 181 17.05 -1.54 19.21
CA VAL A 181 17.15 -1.04 20.60
C VAL A 181 17.70 -2.10 21.55
N SER A 182 17.36 -3.39 21.35
CA SER A 182 17.85 -4.48 22.21
C SER A 182 19.29 -4.90 21.91
N GLY A 183 19.87 -4.44 20.81
CA GLY A 183 21.27 -4.69 20.43
C GLY A 183 22.29 -3.72 21.05
N THR A 184 21.90 -2.88 21.99
CA THR A 184 22.83 -2.04 22.75
C THR A 184 23.47 -2.89 23.87
N PRO A 185 24.81 -2.98 23.95
CA PRO A 185 25.54 -3.79 24.93
C PRO A 185 25.35 -3.30 26.34
#